data_d03b6685cab4a7308851128dbc803096
#
_entry.id   d03b6685cab4a7308851128dbc803096
#
_cell.length_a   1.000
_cell.length_b   1.000
_cell.length_c   1.000
_cell.angle_alpha   90.00
_cell.angle_beta   90.00
_cell.angle_gamma   90.00
#
_symmetry.space_group_name_H-M   'P 1'
#
loop_
_entity.id
_entity.type
_entity.pdbx_description
1 polymer ?
#
loop_
_entity_poly.entity_id
_entity_poly.type
_entity_poly.pdbx_seq_one_letter_code
_entity_poly.pdbx_strand_id
1 'polypeptide(L)' 'MPDKHLSTQFDSELNRISSRVMELGGLVERQISQAIYALTQFNLEAVQQVAALEERVNAMEV' A
#
# COMPACT_ATOMS: atom_id res chain seq x y z
N MET A 1 -34.22 2.78 31.71
CA MET A 1 -34.60 1.52 31.06
C MET A 1 -33.36 0.74 30.68
N PRO A 2 -33.25 -0.51 31.09
CA PRO A 2 -32.04 -1.30 30.79
C PRO A 2 -31.77 -1.49 29.30
N ASP A 3 -32.84 -1.62 28.50
CA ASP A 3 -32.69 -1.81 27.05
C ASP A 3 -32.00 -0.65 26.35
N LYS A 4 -32.35 0.58 26.76
CA LYS A 4 -31.79 1.79 26.20
C LYS A 4 -30.32 1.93 26.54
N HIS A 5 -29.92 1.52 27.75
CA HIS A 5 -28.57 1.55 28.21
C HIS A 5 -27.68 0.54 27.46
N LEU A 6 -28.21 -0.68 27.29
CA LEU A 6 -27.52 -1.75 26.54
C LEU A 6 -27.36 -1.39 25.08
N SER A 7 -28.37 -0.76 24.47
CA SER A 7 -28.33 -0.30 23.08
C SER A 7 -27.22 0.71 22.86
N THR A 8 -27.09 1.68 23.75
CA THR A 8 -26.07 2.71 23.67
C THR A 8 -24.68 2.11 23.78
N GLN A 9 -24.49 1.15 24.69
CA GLN A 9 -23.23 0.48 24.90
C GLN A 9 -22.84 -0.36 23.67
N PHE A 10 -23.81 -1.06 23.11
CA PHE A 10 -23.61 -1.86 21.90
C PHE A 10 -23.19 -0.97 20.72
N ASP A 11 -23.87 0.16 20.55
CA ASP A 11 -23.58 1.10 19.48
C ASP A 11 -22.16 1.68 19.62
N SER A 12 -21.75 1.99 20.84
CA SER A 12 -20.41 2.48 21.14
C SER A 12 -19.34 1.48 20.75
N GLU A 13 -19.55 0.22 21.11
CA GLU A 13 -18.61 -0.84 20.78
C GLU A 13 -18.55 -1.11 19.28
N LEU A 14 -19.69 -1.09 18.63
CA LEU A 14 -19.78 -1.27 17.19
C LEU A 14 -19.03 -0.15 16.47
N ASN A 15 -19.21 1.10 16.89
CA ASN A 15 -18.52 2.23 16.32
C ASN A 15 -16.99 2.12 16.51
N ARG A 16 -16.57 1.64 17.67
CA ARG A 16 -15.15 1.45 17.96
C ARG A 16 -14.55 0.38 17.05
N ILE A 17 -15.25 -0.73 16.86
CA ILE A 17 -14.81 -1.80 15.97
C ILE A 17 -14.74 -1.29 14.53
N SER A 18 -15.77 -0.57 14.09
CA SER A 18 -15.80 0.00 12.74
C SER A 18 -14.64 0.94 12.49
N SER A 19 -14.32 1.80 13.47
CA SER A 19 -13.18 2.70 13.36
C SER A 19 -11.87 1.95 13.23
N ARG A 20 -11.69 0.89 13.99
CA ARG A 20 -10.48 0.07 13.94
C ARG A 20 -10.36 -0.66 12.61
N VAL A 21 -11.46 -1.16 12.08
CA VAL A 21 -11.46 -1.81 10.76
C VAL A 21 -11.08 -0.81 9.68
N MET A 22 -11.61 0.41 9.74
CA MET A 22 -11.24 1.47 8.80
C MET A 22 -9.77 1.86 8.89
N GLU A 23 -9.23 1.96 10.10
CA GLU A 23 -7.81 2.21 10.33
C GLU A 23 -6.94 1.12 9.71
N LEU A 24 -7.33 -0.13 9.94
CA LEU A 24 -6.61 -1.27 9.39
C LEU A 24 -6.68 -1.26 7.87
N GLY A 25 -7.83 -0.96 7.30
CA GLY A 25 -8.01 -0.82 5.86
C GLY A 25 -7.10 0.24 5.28
N GLY A 26 -6.98 1.39 5.95
CA GLY A 26 -6.07 2.46 5.54
C GLY A 26 -4.62 2.05 5.58
N LEU A 27 -4.22 1.28 6.61
CA LEU A 27 -2.87 0.75 6.71
C LEU A 27 -2.55 -0.21 5.57
N VAL A 28 -3.48 -1.11 5.28
CA VAL A 28 -3.32 -2.09 4.20
C VAL A 28 -3.21 -1.37 2.86
N GLU A 29 -4.05 -0.37 2.60
CA GLU A 29 -3.98 0.43 1.38
C GLU A 29 -2.62 1.09 1.22
N ARG A 30 -2.09 1.67 2.29
CA ARG A 30 -0.77 2.30 2.24
C ARG A 30 0.32 1.28 1.95
N GLN A 31 0.25 0.11 2.56
CA GLN A 31 1.22 -0.96 2.32
C GLN A 31 1.21 -1.41 0.87
N ILE A 32 0.03 -1.57 0.30
CA ILE A 32 -0.13 -1.95 -1.10
C ILE A 32 0.44 -0.86 -2.01
N SER A 33 0.10 0.40 -1.75
CA SER A 33 0.62 1.52 -2.54
C SER A 33 2.13 1.60 -2.49
N GLN A 34 2.72 1.40 -1.31
CA GLN A 34 4.17 1.38 -1.15
C GLN A 34 4.82 0.23 -1.89
N ALA A 35 4.19 -0.95 -1.86
CA ALA A 35 4.69 -2.10 -2.59
C ALA A 35 4.67 -1.88 -4.10
N ILE A 36 3.57 -1.32 -4.61
CA ILE A 36 3.45 -0.99 -6.03
C ILE A 36 4.49 0.05 -6.43
N TYR A 37 4.68 1.08 -5.61
CA TYR A 37 5.68 2.10 -5.87
C TYR A 37 7.09 1.50 -5.93
N ALA A 38 7.42 0.66 -4.96
CA ALA A 38 8.73 0.01 -4.91
C ALA A 38 8.97 -0.87 -6.14
N LEU A 39 7.95 -1.62 -6.57
CA LEU A 39 8.04 -2.43 -7.78
C LEU A 39 8.22 -1.58 -9.02
N THR A 40 7.52 -0.47 -9.11
CA THR A 40 7.62 0.46 -10.24
C THR A 40 9.02 1.05 -10.32
N GLN A 41 9.59 1.46 -9.19
CA GLN A 41 10.95 2.00 -9.15
C GLN A 41 11.99 0.94 -9.53
N PHE A 42 11.81 -0.27 -9.04
CA PHE A 42 12.70 -1.38 -9.37
C PHE A 42 12.69 -1.66 -10.88
N ASN A 43 11.52 -1.71 -11.50
CA ASN A 43 11.39 -1.94 -12.94
C ASN A 43 12.03 -0.81 -13.75
N LEU A 44 11.86 0.43 -13.31
CA LEU A 44 12.46 1.58 -13.99
C LEU A 44 13.98 1.51 -13.94
N GLU A 45 14.55 1.21 -12.79
CA GLU A 45 15.98 1.05 -12.64
C GLU A 45 16.53 -0.08 -13.49
N ALA A 46 15.83 -1.22 -13.54
CA ALA A 46 16.22 -2.36 -14.35
C ALA A 46 16.26 -1.98 -15.84
N VAL A 47 15.25 -1.27 -16.31
CA VAL A 47 15.19 -0.81 -17.71
C VAL A 47 16.33 0.15 -18.00
N GLN A 48 16.63 1.08 -17.11
CA GLN A 48 17.72 2.03 -17.27
C GLN A 48 19.07 1.32 -17.32
N GLN A 49 19.27 0.31 -16.50
CA GLN A 49 20.50 -0.48 -16.48
C GLN A 49 20.69 -1.24 -17.79
N VAL A 50 19.63 -1.85 -18.30
CA VAL A 50 19.69 -2.57 -19.58
C VAL A 50 19.99 -1.61 -20.72
N ALA A 51 19.34 -0.46 -20.75
CA ALA A 51 19.59 0.54 -21.78
C ALA A 51 21.05 1.04 -21.75
N ALA A 52 21.59 1.27 -20.56
CA ALA A 52 22.98 1.69 -20.40
C ALA A 52 23.95 0.62 -20.88
N LEU A 53 23.64 -0.66 -20.59
CA LEU A 53 24.44 -1.78 -21.06
C LEU A 53 24.43 -1.89 -22.59
N GLU A 54 23.28 -1.73 -23.20
CA GLU A 54 23.15 -1.75 -24.66
C GLU A 54 23.97 -0.65 -25.32
N GLU A 55 23.94 0.54 -24.76
CA GLU A 55 24.75 1.66 -25.25
C GLU A 55 26.25 1.32 -25.19
N ARG A 56 26.69 0.71 -24.10
CA ARG A 56 28.09 0.32 -23.95
C ARG A 56 28.50 -0.75 -24.95
N VAL A 57 27.64 -1.73 -25.15
CA VAL A 57 27.92 -2.79 -26.15
C VAL A 57 27.98 -2.20 -27.56
N ASN A 58 27.06 -1.33 -27.91
CA ASN A 58 27.07 -0.68 -29.21
C ASN A 58 28.35 0.17 -29.42
N ALA A 59 28.80 0.86 -28.39
CA ALA A 59 30.02 1.63 -28.45
C ALA A 59 31.26 0.74 -28.66
N MET A 60 31.24 -0.44 -28.07
CA MET A 60 32.34 -1.41 -28.21
C MET A 60 32.42 -2.05 -29.59
N GLU A 61 31.33 -2.17 -30.27
CA GLU A 61 31.25 -2.77 -31.61
C GLU A 61 31.81 -1.88 -32.71
N VAL A 62 31.86 -0.58 -32.44
CA VAL A 62 32.39 0.40 -33.38
C VAL A 62 33.92 0.51 -33.22
#